data_b38222306e849cba70d8d23d5667e3d5
#
_entry.id   b38222306e849cba70d8d23d5667e3d5
#
_cell.length_a   1.000
_cell.length_b   1.000
_cell.length_c   1.000
_cell.angle_alpha   90.00
_cell.angle_beta   90.00
_cell.angle_gamma   90.00
#
_symmetry.space_group_name_H-M   'P 1'
#
loop_
_entity.id
_entity.type
_entity.pdbx_description
1 polymer ?
#
loop_
_entity_poly.entity_id
_entity_poly.type
_entity_poly.pdbx_seq_one_letter_code
_entity_poly.pdbx_strand_id
1 'polypeptide(L)'
;MSEKFQAVVIGGGPGGYVCAIRLAQLGLKTACIESRGSLGGTCLNVGCIPSKSLLNLSEEFHKVKSLANKGIEVGEVKLNLDKMMKSKDKAVTVLTKGVEFLLKKNKVTYFKGHGSFKSKNEILIKDDKNKETIIQTEKTVIATGSVPVSLPGIEIDEKTIVSSTGALKLEKVPKKMVVVGGGYIGLEMGSVWSRLGAEVQVVEFLDHITPGMDKEISSEFMKILKKQGMKFNMQNKVETIKKNAVGAVVSTVDKDGNKNNFECDVVLISVGRKPNTDGLNLESVGVDLDERNRIKTDKIFKTNVENIY
;
A
#
# COMPACT_ATOMS: atom_id res chain seq x y z
N MET A 1 -24.28 13.38 -26.21
CA MET A 1 -23.03 12.96 -26.91
C MET A 1 -21.99 12.64 -25.82
N SER A 2 -21.29 11.52 -25.95
CA SER A 2 -20.20 11.16 -25.03
C SER A 2 -19.04 12.15 -25.19
N GLU A 3 -18.42 12.58 -24.07
CA GLU A 3 -17.28 13.47 -24.12
C GLU A 3 -16.06 12.74 -24.68
N LYS A 4 -15.31 13.41 -25.60
CA LYS A 4 -14.14 12.83 -26.27
C LYS A 4 -12.83 13.43 -25.70
N PHE A 5 -11.86 12.54 -25.43
CA PHE A 5 -10.51 12.87 -24.97
C PHE A 5 -9.46 12.29 -25.93
N GLN A 6 -8.30 12.95 -26.02
CA GLN A 6 -7.17 12.42 -26.77
C GLN A 6 -6.42 11.38 -25.93
N ALA A 7 -6.44 11.54 -24.62
CA ALA A 7 -5.86 10.56 -23.69
C ALA A 7 -6.72 10.40 -22.42
N VAL A 8 -6.89 9.16 -22.00
CA VAL A 8 -7.53 8.82 -20.72
C VAL A 8 -6.54 8.00 -19.88
N VAL A 9 -6.36 8.41 -18.63
CA VAL A 9 -5.53 7.67 -17.67
C VAL A 9 -6.44 7.04 -16.62
N ILE A 10 -6.40 5.70 -16.52
CA ILE A 10 -7.16 4.94 -15.52
C ILE A 10 -6.26 4.69 -14.32
N GLY A 11 -6.56 5.32 -13.20
CA GLY A 11 -5.80 5.32 -11.96
C GLY A 11 -5.14 6.68 -11.68
N GLY A 12 -5.45 7.26 -10.51
CA GLY A 12 -4.95 8.56 -10.06
C GLY A 12 -3.76 8.44 -9.09
N GLY A 13 -3.04 7.32 -9.11
CA GLY A 13 -1.81 7.11 -8.34
C GLY A 13 -0.59 7.84 -8.92
N PRO A 14 0.62 7.70 -8.34
CA PRO A 14 1.83 8.41 -8.81
C PRO A 14 2.12 8.22 -10.31
N GLY A 15 1.96 7.01 -10.84
CA GLY A 15 2.09 6.78 -12.28
C GLY A 15 1.02 7.50 -13.09
N GLY A 16 -0.22 7.50 -12.59
CA GLY A 16 -1.36 8.05 -13.32
C GLY A 16 -1.44 9.57 -13.29
N TYR A 17 -1.44 10.22 -12.11
CA TYR A 17 -1.58 11.68 -12.07
C TYR A 17 -0.38 12.39 -12.71
N VAL A 18 0.83 11.87 -12.57
CA VAL A 18 2.02 12.43 -13.22
C VAL A 18 1.88 12.33 -14.75
N CYS A 19 1.46 11.15 -15.25
CA CYS A 19 1.21 10.93 -16.66
C CYS A 19 0.12 11.88 -17.19
N ALA A 20 -1.03 11.97 -16.51
CA ALA A 20 -2.14 12.83 -16.91
C ALA A 20 -1.75 14.31 -17.00
N ILE A 21 -1.02 14.81 -15.99
CA ILE A 21 -0.49 16.18 -15.98
C ILE A 21 0.46 16.39 -17.18
N ARG A 22 1.37 15.44 -17.41
CA ARG A 22 2.34 15.59 -18.49
C ARG A 22 1.68 15.56 -19.88
N LEU A 23 0.71 14.69 -20.11
CA LEU A 23 -0.07 14.64 -21.35
C LEU A 23 -0.80 15.97 -21.59
N ALA A 24 -1.43 16.54 -20.56
CA ALA A 24 -2.09 17.83 -20.67
C ALA A 24 -1.11 18.99 -20.94
N GLN A 25 0.09 19.00 -20.35
CA GLN A 25 1.16 19.97 -20.65
C GLN A 25 1.66 19.87 -22.08
N LEU A 26 1.57 18.69 -22.70
CA LEU A 26 1.87 18.47 -24.11
C LEU A 26 0.72 18.85 -25.06
N GLY A 27 -0.35 19.44 -24.52
CA GLY A 27 -1.48 19.95 -25.31
C GLY A 27 -2.62 18.95 -25.57
N LEU A 28 -2.55 17.73 -24.99
CA LEU A 28 -3.60 16.75 -25.18
C LEU A 28 -4.80 17.01 -24.25
N LYS A 29 -6.02 16.94 -24.78
CA LYS A 29 -7.23 16.91 -23.96
C LYS A 29 -7.26 15.61 -23.17
N THR A 30 -6.98 15.69 -21.87
CA THR A 30 -6.72 14.53 -21.00
C THR A 30 -7.76 14.38 -19.91
N ALA A 31 -8.16 13.14 -19.62
CA ALA A 31 -8.92 12.77 -18.44
C ALA A 31 -8.12 11.81 -17.53
N CYS A 32 -8.39 11.89 -16.23
CA CYS A 32 -7.89 10.97 -15.20
C CYS A 32 -9.06 10.38 -14.42
N ILE A 33 -9.12 9.07 -14.27
CA ILE A 33 -10.19 8.34 -13.58
C ILE A 33 -9.60 7.72 -12.31
N GLU A 34 -10.22 7.94 -11.12
CA GLU A 34 -9.77 7.37 -9.86
C GLU A 34 -10.95 6.84 -9.03
N SER A 35 -10.86 5.57 -8.67
CA SER A 35 -11.93 4.85 -7.96
C SER A 35 -11.95 5.10 -6.46
N ARG A 36 -10.84 5.44 -5.84
CA ARG A 36 -10.73 5.66 -4.38
C ARG A 36 -11.45 6.93 -3.89
N GLY A 37 -11.84 7.82 -4.78
CA GLY A 37 -12.45 9.11 -4.45
C GLY A 37 -11.44 10.21 -4.06
N SER A 38 -10.16 9.87 -3.87
CA SER A 38 -9.06 10.82 -3.65
C SER A 38 -7.85 10.44 -4.50
N LEU A 39 -7.20 11.45 -5.08
CA LEU A 39 -5.99 11.27 -5.91
C LEU A 39 -4.76 10.90 -5.08
N GLY A 40 -3.70 10.44 -5.75
CA GLY A 40 -2.45 10.05 -5.13
C GLY A 40 -2.29 8.54 -4.94
N GLY A 41 -3.32 7.75 -5.25
CA GLY A 41 -3.30 6.28 -5.23
C GLY A 41 -2.89 5.70 -3.88
N THR A 42 -2.29 4.51 -3.90
CA THR A 42 -1.79 3.82 -2.71
C THR A 42 -0.75 4.67 -1.97
N CYS A 43 0.20 5.26 -2.68
CA CYS A 43 1.33 5.98 -2.06
C CYS A 43 0.86 7.10 -1.13
N LEU A 44 -0.02 8.00 -1.58
CA LEU A 44 -0.45 9.14 -0.79
C LEU A 44 -1.49 8.77 0.27
N ASN A 45 -2.38 7.82 -0.04
CA ASN A 45 -3.53 7.55 0.81
C ASN A 45 -3.28 6.48 1.88
N VAL A 46 -2.62 5.36 1.51
CA VAL A 46 -2.49 4.16 2.35
C VAL A 46 -1.12 3.47 2.19
N GLY A 47 -0.09 4.24 1.89
CA GLY A 47 1.27 3.73 1.64
C GLY A 47 2.35 4.69 2.12
N CYS A 48 3.14 5.22 1.17
CA CYS A 48 4.37 5.99 1.44
C CYS A 48 4.17 7.16 2.41
N ILE A 49 3.17 8.00 2.16
CA ILE A 49 2.99 9.23 2.96
C ILE A 49 2.55 8.91 4.39
N PRO A 50 1.46 8.16 4.62
CA PRO A 50 1.08 7.85 6.00
C PRO A 50 2.12 7.01 6.73
N SER A 51 2.84 6.09 6.05
CA SER A 51 3.89 5.30 6.70
C SER A 51 5.08 6.16 7.12
N LYS A 52 5.58 7.06 6.26
CA LYS A 52 6.70 7.95 6.59
C LYS A 52 6.31 8.96 7.67
N SER A 53 5.08 9.45 7.66
CA SER A 53 4.56 10.30 8.76
C SER A 53 4.61 9.57 10.11
N LEU A 54 4.10 8.32 10.19
CA LEU A 54 4.14 7.53 11.42
C LEU A 54 5.56 7.11 11.79
N LEU A 55 6.41 6.74 10.83
CA LEU A 55 7.81 6.41 11.09
C LEU A 55 8.54 7.59 11.74
N ASN A 56 8.37 8.81 11.19
CA ASN A 56 8.98 10.01 11.77
C ASN A 56 8.48 10.29 13.19
N LEU A 57 7.15 10.32 13.38
CA LEU A 57 6.55 10.61 14.68
C LEU A 57 6.89 9.56 15.74
N SER A 58 6.90 8.27 15.37
CA SER A 58 7.28 7.19 16.28
C SER A 58 8.77 7.23 16.63
N GLU A 59 9.62 7.63 15.68
CA GLU A 59 11.06 7.83 15.92
C GLU A 59 11.31 8.99 16.90
N GLU A 60 10.62 10.13 16.73
CA GLU A 60 10.70 11.25 17.66
C GLU A 60 10.27 10.82 19.08
N PHE A 61 9.15 10.10 19.21
CA PHE A 61 8.69 9.57 20.49
C PHE A 61 9.71 8.63 21.13
N HIS A 62 10.32 7.74 20.34
CA HIS A 62 11.37 6.84 20.82
C HIS A 62 12.63 7.59 21.24
N LYS A 63 13.07 8.58 20.45
CA LYS A 63 14.25 9.41 20.76
C LYS A 63 14.08 10.18 22.07
N VAL A 64 12.94 10.82 22.26
CA VAL A 64 12.69 11.58 23.50
C VAL A 64 12.81 10.69 24.75
N LYS A 65 12.27 9.46 24.70
CA LYS A 65 12.43 8.49 25.80
C LYS A 65 13.88 8.07 26.05
N SER A 66 14.74 8.10 25.04
CA SER A 66 16.14 7.72 25.14
C SER A 66 17.08 8.85 25.58
N LEU A 67 16.59 10.09 25.68
CA LEU A 67 17.41 11.27 26.01
C LEU A 67 18.00 11.21 27.41
N ALA A 68 17.31 10.63 28.36
CA ALA A 68 17.80 10.44 29.74
C ALA A 68 19.13 9.68 29.78
N ASN A 69 19.30 8.68 28.89
CA ASN A 69 20.55 7.92 28.75
C ASN A 69 21.72 8.77 28.20
N LYS A 70 21.41 9.99 27.70
CA LYS A 70 22.39 10.94 27.15
C LYS A 70 22.58 12.17 28.04
N GLY A 71 22.08 12.11 29.28
CA GLY A 71 22.20 13.21 30.24
C GLY A 71 21.19 14.34 30.04
N ILE A 72 20.14 14.14 29.25
CA ILE A 72 19.06 15.11 29.04
C ILE A 72 17.80 14.59 29.77
N GLU A 73 17.47 15.21 30.88
CA GLU A 73 16.28 14.86 31.62
C GLU A 73 15.03 15.45 30.95
N VAL A 74 14.06 14.62 30.70
CA VAL A 74 12.73 14.99 30.20
C VAL A 74 11.69 14.48 31.21
N GLY A 75 10.62 15.25 31.40
CA GLY A 75 9.50 14.81 32.23
C GLY A 75 8.75 13.62 31.60
N GLU A 76 7.62 13.24 32.21
CA GLU A 76 6.82 12.10 31.71
C GLU A 76 6.35 12.33 30.27
N VAL A 77 6.77 11.44 29.35
CA VAL A 77 6.39 11.49 27.93
C VAL A 77 5.25 10.51 27.68
N LYS A 78 4.07 11.04 27.35
CA LYS A 78 2.86 10.26 27.07
C LYS A 78 2.52 10.27 25.57
N LEU A 79 2.19 9.10 25.04
CA LEU A 79 1.65 8.98 23.70
C LEU A 79 0.16 9.36 23.67
N ASN A 80 -0.20 10.28 22.76
CA ASN A 80 -1.59 10.48 22.36
C ASN A 80 -1.73 9.98 20.93
N LEU A 81 -2.13 8.71 20.79
CA LEU A 81 -2.23 8.04 19.48
C LEU A 81 -3.24 8.73 18.56
N ASP A 82 -4.39 9.18 19.08
CA ASP A 82 -5.42 9.86 18.28
C ASP A 82 -4.85 11.15 17.64
N LYS A 83 -4.11 11.97 18.39
CA LYS A 83 -3.46 13.16 17.85
C LYS A 83 -2.37 12.81 16.81
N MET A 84 -1.62 11.75 17.05
CA MET A 84 -0.61 11.26 16.10
C MET A 84 -1.26 10.82 14.79
N MET A 85 -2.35 10.05 14.85
CA MET A 85 -3.11 9.63 13.67
C MET A 85 -3.72 10.81 12.93
N LYS A 86 -4.29 11.79 13.63
CA LYS A 86 -4.78 13.03 13.01
C LYS A 86 -3.67 13.82 12.30
N SER A 87 -2.47 13.85 12.84
CA SER A 87 -1.31 14.48 12.19
C SER A 87 -0.95 13.78 10.89
N LYS A 88 -0.90 12.44 10.89
CA LYS A 88 -0.72 11.62 9.69
C LYS A 88 -1.82 11.90 8.64
N ASP A 89 -3.09 11.93 9.05
CA ASP A 89 -4.22 12.17 8.14
C ASP A 89 -4.20 13.58 7.54
N LYS A 90 -3.72 14.57 8.32
CA LYS A 90 -3.50 15.93 7.81
C LYS A 90 -2.45 15.95 6.70
N ALA A 91 -1.33 15.23 6.87
CA ALA A 91 -0.30 15.13 5.83
C ALA A 91 -0.85 14.50 4.54
N VAL A 92 -1.62 13.41 4.66
CA VAL A 92 -2.31 12.76 3.53
C VAL A 92 -3.26 13.76 2.83
N THR A 93 -4.08 14.46 3.60
CA THR A 93 -5.08 15.40 3.07
C THR A 93 -4.43 16.55 2.31
N VAL A 94 -3.35 17.12 2.85
CA VAL A 94 -2.62 18.23 2.19
C VAL A 94 -2.10 17.78 0.83
N LEU A 95 -1.48 16.61 0.77
CA LEU A 95 -0.86 16.12 -0.47
C LEU A 95 -1.90 15.67 -1.51
N THR A 96 -2.95 14.98 -1.09
CA THR A 96 -4.02 14.56 -2.03
C THR A 96 -4.76 15.74 -2.64
N LYS A 97 -5.08 16.79 -1.84
CA LYS A 97 -5.62 18.06 -2.34
C LYS A 97 -4.63 18.79 -3.25
N GLY A 98 -3.34 18.72 -2.96
CA GLY A 98 -2.29 19.27 -3.83
C GLY A 98 -2.29 18.64 -5.21
N VAL A 99 -2.44 17.31 -5.30
CA VAL A 99 -2.57 16.61 -6.59
C VAL A 99 -3.86 17.03 -7.32
N GLU A 100 -4.99 17.14 -6.62
CA GLU A 100 -6.25 17.59 -7.23
C GLU A 100 -6.11 19.03 -7.80
N PHE A 101 -5.46 19.92 -7.06
CA PHE A 101 -5.14 21.27 -7.54
C PHE A 101 -4.25 21.24 -8.80
N LEU A 102 -3.23 20.36 -8.84
CA LEU A 102 -2.34 20.23 -10.00
C LEU A 102 -3.08 19.71 -11.24
N LEU A 103 -3.98 18.73 -11.10
CA LEU A 103 -4.83 18.29 -12.21
C LEU A 103 -5.67 19.44 -12.75
N LYS A 104 -6.36 20.17 -11.86
CA LYS A 104 -7.19 21.33 -12.23
C LYS A 104 -6.35 22.43 -12.90
N LYS A 105 -5.18 22.78 -12.37
CA LYS A 105 -4.26 23.77 -12.94
C LYS A 105 -3.85 23.41 -14.36
N ASN A 106 -3.63 22.13 -14.63
CA ASN A 106 -3.25 21.62 -15.94
C ASN A 106 -4.45 21.25 -16.84
N LYS A 107 -5.69 21.59 -16.44
CA LYS A 107 -6.92 21.34 -17.20
C LYS A 107 -7.18 19.86 -17.48
N VAL A 108 -6.71 18.97 -16.63
CA VAL A 108 -7.06 17.55 -16.69
C VAL A 108 -8.46 17.34 -16.09
N THR A 109 -9.36 16.73 -16.87
CA THR A 109 -10.70 16.37 -16.38
C THR A 109 -10.59 15.20 -15.40
N TYR A 110 -11.06 15.37 -14.18
CA TYR A 110 -11.00 14.33 -13.15
C TYR A 110 -12.37 13.67 -12.97
N PHE A 111 -12.44 12.35 -13.18
CA PHE A 111 -13.61 11.53 -12.91
C PHE A 111 -13.40 10.69 -11.66
N LYS A 112 -14.35 10.79 -10.71
CA LYS A 112 -14.40 9.92 -9.53
C LYS A 112 -15.22 8.69 -9.86
N GLY A 113 -14.60 7.51 -9.85
CA GLY A 113 -15.27 6.26 -10.17
C GLY A 113 -14.32 5.19 -10.70
N HIS A 114 -14.85 4.00 -10.88
CA HIS A 114 -14.12 2.88 -11.46
C HIS A 114 -14.20 2.94 -12.99
N GLY A 115 -13.05 3.02 -13.64
CA GLY A 115 -12.94 2.98 -15.10
C GLY A 115 -12.72 1.57 -15.61
N SER A 116 -13.46 1.17 -16.63
CA SER A 116 -13.31 -0.12 -17.30
C SER A 116 -13.46 0.05 -18.82
N PHE A 117 -12.87 -0.84 -19.60
CA PHE A 117 -13.01 -0.83 -21.04
C PHE A 117 -14.41 -1.31 -21.44
N LYS A 118 -15.11 -0.50 -22.24
CA LYS A 118 -16.28 -0.91 -23.00
C LYS A 118 -15.90 -1.33 -24.41
N SER A 119 -14.90 -0.64 -24.97
CA SER A 119 -14.22 -0.98 -26.23
C SER A 119 -12.81 -0.37 -26.20
N LYS A 120 -12.01 -0.60 -27.26
CA LYS A 120 -10.65 -0.03 -27.37
C LYS A 120 -10.62 1.50 -27.30
N ASN A 121 -11.73 2.16 -27.62
CA ASN A 121 -11.86 3.61 -27.67
C ASN A 121 -12.95 4.17 -26.75
N GLU A 122 -13.60 3.34 -25.92
CA GLU A 122 -14.62 3.75 -24.98
C GLU A 122 -14.34 3.23 -23.58
N ILE A 123 -14.37 4.13 -22.61
CA ILE A 123 -14.22 3.81 -21.19
C ILE A 123 -15.56 4.04 -20.50
N LEU A 124 -16.04 3.00 -19.81
CA LEU A 124 -17.16 3.07 -18.87
C LEU A 124 -16.64 3.49 -17.50
N ILE A 125 -17.21 4.53 -16.94
CA ILE A 125 -16.91 5.02 -15.60
C ILE A 125 -18.14 4.76 -14.74
N LYS A 126 -17.97 4.04 -13.63
CA LYS A 126 -19.02 3.79 -12.65
C LYS A 126 -18.66 4.48 -11.34
N ASP A 127 -19.49 5.45 -10.92
CA ASP A 127 -19.26 6.18 -9.67
C ASP A 127 -19.75 5.38 -8.43
N ASP A 128 -19.55 5.93 -7.23
CA ASP A 128 -19.95 5.34 -5.95
C ASP A 128 -21.47 5.17 -5.78
N LYS A 129 -22.26 5.87 -6.60
CA LYS A 129 -23.73 5.77 -6.66
C LYS A 129 -24.21 4.84 -7.77
N ASN A 130 -23.30 4.07 -8.38
CA ASN A 130 -23.54 3.20 -9.54
C ASN A 130 -24.02 3.94 -10.80
N LYS A 131 -23.87 5.27 -10.89
CA LYS A 131 -24.13 6.01 -12.11
C LYS A 131 -23.06 5.72 -13.13
N GLU A 132 -23.47 5.37 -14.33
CA GLU A 132 -22.59 5.06 -15.45
C GLU A 132 -22.41 6.27 -16.36
N THR A 133 -21.17 6.52 -16.74
CA THR A 133 -20.78 7.53 -17.71
C THR A 133 -19.83 6.90 -18.73
N ILE A 134 -20.10 7.09 -20.01
CA ILE A 134 -19.24 6.59 -21.09
C ILE A 134 -18.50 7.78 -21.70
N ILE A 135 -17.18 7.67 -21.80
CA ILE A 135 -16.34 8.64 -22.48
C ILE A 135 -15.57 7.98 -23.63
N GLN A 136 -15.26 8.76 -24.65
CA GLN A 136 -14.44 8.31 -25.78
C GLN A 136 -12.99 8.73 -25.62
N THR A 137 -12.06 7.89 -26.07
CA THR A 137 -10.63 8.13 -25.99
C THR A 137 -9.90 7.69 -27.27
N GLU A 138 -8.86 8.43 -27.63
CA GLU A 138 -7.94 8.00 -28.69
C GLU A 138 -6.85 7.08 -28.14
N LYS A 139 -6.37 7.35 -26.90
CA LYS A 139 -5.33 6.55 -26.21
C LYS A 139 -5.68 6.37 -24.75
N THR A 140 -5.43 5.17 -24.23
CA THR A 140 -5.65 4.85 -22.81
C THR A 140 -4.36 4.43 -22.13
N VAL A 141 -4.10 4.99 -20.96
CA VAL A 141 -3.01 4.56 -20.07
C VAL A 141 -3.60 3.86 -18.85
N ILE A 142 -3.21 2.62 -18.62
CA ILE A 142 -3.61 1.84 -17.45
C ILE A 142 -2.57 2.06 -16.33
N ALA A 143 -2.95 2.79 -15.30
CA ALA A 143 -2.10 3.13 -14.16
C ALA A 143 -2.75 2.75 -12.82
N THR A 144 -3.45 1.62 -12.80
CA THR A 144 -4.29 1.17 -11.68
C THR A 144 -3.50 0.63 -10.47
N GLY A 145 -2.19 0.44 -10.65
CA GLY A 145 -1.27 0.08 -9.57
C GLY A 145 -1.42 -1.36 -9.08
N SER A 146 -1.40 -1.54 -7.77
CA SER A 146 -1.39 -2.86 -7.13
C SER A 146 -2.17 -2.86 -5.81
N VAL A 147 -2.55 -4.05 -5.36
CA VAL A 147 -3.24 -4.31 -4.09
C VAL A 147 -2.47 -5.30 -3.22
N PRO A 148 -2.61 -5.28 -1.89
CA PRO A 148 -1.99 -6.28 -1.01
C PRO A 148 -2.43 -7.70 -1.39
N VAL A 149 -1.54 -8.66 -1.17
CA VAL A 149 -1.82 -10.10 -1.30
C VAL A 149 -2.04 -10.67 0.10
N SER A 150 -2.98 -11.61 0.23
CA SER A 150 -3.12 -12.45 1.41
C SER A 150 -2.55 -13.84 1.16
N LEU A 151 -2.37 -14.61 2.22
CA LEU A 151 -2.06 -16.04 2.14
C LEU A 151 -3.33 -16.83 1.78
N PRO A 152 -3.22 -17.97 1.08
CA PRO A 152 -4.36 -18.82 0.78
C PRO A 152 -5.15 -19.18 2.06
N GLY A 153 -6.47 -19.02 2.01
CA GLY A 153 -7.35 -19.30 3.14
C GLY A 153 -7.31 -18.31 4.30
N ILE A 154 -6.53 -17.23 4.21
CA ILE A 154 -6.46 -16.17 5.23
C ILE A 154 -7.23 -14.95 4.72
N GLU A 155 -8.29 -14.59 5.39
CA GLU A 155 -9.09 -13.40 5.12
C GLU A 155 -8.56 -12.20 5.92
N ILE A 156 -8.28 -11.09 5.24
CA ILE A 156 -7.92 -9.81 5.85
C ILE A 156 -9.20 -9.07 6.21
N ASP A 157 -9.44 -8.85 7.51
CA ASP A 157 -10.62 -8.15 8.02
C ASP A 157 -10.36 -6.67 8.38
N GLU A 158 -9.11 -6.23 8.22
CA GLU A 158 -8.60 -4.88 8.54
C GLU A 158 -8.84 -4.47 10.02
N LYS A 159 -9.01 -5.44 10.90
CA LYS A 159 -9.19 -5.27 12.37
C LYS A 159 -8.20 -6.08 13.16
N THR A 160 -8.30 -7.41 13.09
CA THR A 160 -7.40 -8.36 13.76
C THR A 160 -6.33 -8.87 12.80
N ILE A 161 -6.73 -9.22 11.58
CA ILE A 161 -5.84 -9.60 10.49
C ILE A 161 -5.85 -8.44 9.49
N VAL A 162 -4.79 -7.66 9.48
CA VAL A 162 -4.72 -6.41 8.72
C VAL A 162 -3.73 -6.51 7.57
N SER A 163 -4.01 -5.79 6.50
CA SER A 163 -3.00 -5.39 5.52
C SER A 163 -2.23 -4.15 6.03
N SER A 164 -1.30 -3.63 5.21
CA SER A 164 -0.67 -2.35 5.50
C SER A 164 -1.68 -1.21 5.61
N THR A 165 -2.85 -1.31 4.96
CA THR A 165 -3.92 -0.32 5.05
C THR A 165 -4.51 -0.25 6.46
N GLY A 166 -4.85 -1.40 7.05
CA GLY A 166 -5.34 -1.47 8.43
C GLY A 166 -4.26 -1.13 9.44
N ALA A 167 -3.02 -1.61 9.23
CA ALA A 167 -1.90 -1.29 10.10
C ALA A 167 -1.63 0.24 10.22
N LEU A 168 -1.95 1.03 9.20
CA LEU A 168 -1.86 2.50 9.21
C LEU A 168 -3.05 3.17 9.93
N LYS A 169 -4.05 2.40 10.41
CA LYS A 169 -5.30 2.90 10.97
C LYS A 169 -5.66 2.31 12.34
N LEU A 170 -4.75 1.55 12.98
CA LEU A 170 -5.04 0.96 14.28
C LEU A 170 -5.40 2.05 15.30
N GLU A 171 -6.50 1.85 16.02
CA GLU A 171 -7.04 2.79 16.99
C GLU A 171 -6.34 2.71 18.37
N LYS A 172 -5.58 1.65 18.59
CA LYS A 172 -4.78 1.44 19.80
C LYS A 172 -3.45 0.78 19.46
N VAL A 173 -2.45 1.04 20.28
CA VAL A 173 -1.17 0.30 20.20
C VAL A 173 -1.43 -1.14 20.63
N PRO A 174 -1.20 -2.14 19.76
CA PRO A 174 -1.33 -3.54 20.14
C PRO A 174 -0.28 -3.90 21.21
N LYS A 175 -0.62 -4.76 22.16
CA LYS A 175 0.40 -5.30 23.08
C LYS A 175 1.37 -6.20 22.34
N LYS A 176 0.82 -7.08 21.49
CA LYS A 176 1.58 -8.01 20.65
C LYS A 176 1.13 -7.92 19.19
N MET A 177 2.08 -7.79 18.28
CA MET A 177 1.84 -7.80 16.84
C MET A 177 2.71 -8.86 16.18
N VAL A 178 2.09 -9.71 15.37
CA VAL A 178 2.82 -10.60 14.45
C VAL A 178 2.81 -9.98 13.06
N VAL A 179 3.99 -9.81 12.49
CA VAL A 179 4.19 -9.35 11.10
C VAL A 179 4.55 -10.56 10.26
N VAL A 180 3.69 -10.90 9.32
CA VAL A 180 3.92 -11.97 8.34
C VAL A 180 4.51 -11.37 7.08
N GLY A 181 5.80 -11.67 6.84
CA GLY A 181 6.59 -11.13 5.74
C GLY A 181 7.62 -10.09 6.20
N GLY A 182 8.91 -10.39 5.97
CA GLY A 182 10.07 -9.56 6.29
C GLY A 182 10.45 -8.55 5.21
N GLY A 183 9.52 -8.18 4.33
CA GLY A 183 9.70 -7.12 3.34
C GLY A 183 9.61 -5.72 3.97
N TYR A 184 9.98 -4.69 3.19
CA TYR A 184 10.05 -3.29 3.68
C TYR A 184 8.71 -2.79 4.28
N ILE A 185 7.55 -3.18 3.74
CA ILE A 185 6.24 -2.77 4.28
C ILE A 185 6.04 -3.31 5.70
N GLY A 186 6.29 -4.60 5.90
CA GLY A 186 6.16 -5.24 7.22
C GLY A 186 7.11 -4.66 8.25
N LEU A 187 8.36 -4.42 7.84
CA LEU A 187 9.40 -3.87 8.72
C LEU A 187 9.15 -2.40 9.06
N GLU A 188 8.66 -1.57 8.13
CA GLU A 188 8.27 -0.18 8.42
C GLU A 188 7.12 -0.13 9.43
N MET A 189 6.05 -0.88 9.21
CA MET A 189 4.92 -0.91 10.14
C MET A 189 5.29 -1.54 11.47
N GLY A 190 6.06 -2.64 11.45
CA GLY A 190 6.61 -3.25 12.66
C GLY A 190 7.45 -2.27 13.49
N SER A 191 8.29 -1.47 12.82
CA SER A 191 9.09 -0.43 13.49
C SER A 191 8.24 0.64 14.13
N VAL A 192 7.19 1.13 13.44
CA VAL A 192 6.25 2.12 14.00
C VAL A 192 5.66 1.59 15.29
N TRP A 193 5.03 0.42 15.26
CA TRP A 193 4.31 -0.12 16.40
C TRP A 193 5.24 -0.56 17.53
N SER A 194 6.43 -1.08 17.21
CA SER A 194 7.46 -1.40 18.20
C SER A 194 7.92 -0.16 18.98
N ARG A 195 8.21 0.95 18.31
CA ARG A 195 8.59 2.23 18.93
C ARG A 195 7.48 2.81 19.79
N LEU A 196 6.23 2.55 19.45
CA LEU A 196 5.06 2.96 20.23
C LEU A 196 4.77 2.04 21.42
N GLY A 197 5.45 0.89 21.54
CA GLY A 197 5.39 0.01 22.70
C GLY A 197 4.83 -1.39 22.44
N ALA A 198 4.53 -1.76 21.19
CA ALA A 198 4.13 -3.11 20.85
C ALA A 198 5.31 -4.10 20.90
N GLU A 199 5.09 -5.31 21.40
CA GLU A 199 5.99 -6.44 21.17
C GLU A 199 5.76 -6.95 19.73
N VAL A 200 6.76 -6.76 18.86
CA VAL A 200 6.66 -7.11 17.43
C VAL A 200 7.47 -8.35 17.12
N GLN A 201 6.77 -9.35 16.55
CA GLN A 201 7.33 -10.61 16.10
C GLN A 201 7.20 -10.70 14.58
N VAL A 202 8.32 -10.73 13.85
CA VAL A 202 8.36 -10.93 12.41
C VAL A 202 8.49 -12.42 12.10
N VAL A 203 7.63 -12.93 11.23
CA VAL A 203 7.69 -14.30 10.69
C VAL A 203 7.97 -14.20 9.19
N GLU A 204 9.08 -14.76 8.75
CA GLU A 204 9.52 -14.71 7.35
C GLU A 204 9.85 -16.12 6.84
N PHE A 205 9.36 -16.42 5.63
CA PHE A 205 9.59 -17.71 4.96
C PHE A 205 11.05 -17.88 4.49
N LEU A 206 11.67 -16.77 4.06
CA LEU A 206 13.06 -16.76 3.61
C LEU A 206 14.04 -16.76 4.79
N ASP A 207 15.31 -16.96 4.51
CA ASP A 207 16.42 -16.92 5.47
C ASP A 207 16.90 -15.49 5.77
N HIS A 208 16.40 -14.49 5.07
CA HIS A 208 16.76 -13.08 5.19
C HIS A 208 15.55 -12.15 5.02
N ILE A 209 15.66 -10.94 5.56
CA ILE A 209 14.67 -9.85 5.37
C ILE A 209 14.95 -9.09 4.06
N THR A 210 14.01 -8.23 3.65
CA THR A 210 14.15 -7.35 2.47
C THR A 210 14.62 -8.08 1.20
N PRO A 211 13.88 -9.11 0.73
CA PRO A 211 14.27 -9.87 -0.45
C PRO A 211 14.43 -8.95 -1.67
N GLY A 212 15.50 -9.17 -2.43
CA GLY A 212 15.86 -8.34 -3.58
C GLY A 212 16.80 -7.16 -3.27
N MET A 213 17.11 -6.90 -2.01
CA MET A 213 18.16 -5.98 -1.60
C MET A 213 19.51 -6.71 -1.41
N ASP A 214 20.59 -5.93 -1.31
CA ASP A 214 21.92 -6.46 -0.99
C ASP A 214 21.90 -7.22 0.33
N LYS A 215 22.60 -8.37 0.39
CA LYS A 215 22.58 -9.26 1.56
C LYS A 215 23.25 -8.67 2.79
N GLU A 216 24.32 -7.91 2.61
CA GLU A 216 25.04 -7.25 3.69
C GLU A 216 24.14 -6.18 4.31
N ILE A 217 23.50 -5.35 3.48
CA ILE A 217 22.54 -4.34 3.92
C ILE A 217 21.36 -4.99 4.67
N SER A 218 20.80 -6.07 4.13
CA SER A 218 19.70 -6.80 4.79
C SER A 218 20.11 -7.35 6.17
N SER A 219 21.32 -7.90 6.26
CA SER A 219 21.88 -8.43 7.52
C SER A 219 22.09 -7.34 8.57
N GLU A 220 22.73 -6.22 8.20
CA GLU A 220 22.95 -5.09 9.11
C GLU A 220 21.61 -4.44 9.54
N PHE A 221 20.67 -4.31 8.61
CA PHE A 221 19.33 -3.80 8.92
C PHE A 221 18.60 -4.69 9.93
N MET A 222 18.66 -6.01 9.78
CA MET A 222 18.08 -6.95 10.75
C MET A 222 18.72 -6.80 12.13
N LYS A 223 20.05 -6.61 12.21
CA LYS A 223 20.75 -6.38 13.49
C LYS A 223 20.26 -5.09 14.17
N ILE A 224 20.07 -4.03 13.40
CA ILE A 224 19.54 -2.76 13.90
C ILE A 224 18.12 -2.95 14.47
N LEU A 225 17.23 -3.61 13.71
CA LEU A 225 15.85 -3.85 14.15
C LEU A 225 15.76 -4.74 15.38
N LYS A 226 16.64 -5.77 15.50
CA LYS A 226 16.77 -6.58 16.72
C LYS A 226 17.19 -5.75 17.93
N LYS A 227 18.15 -4.84 17.76
CA LYS A 227 18.57 -3.90 18.81
C LYS A 227 17.44 -2.96 19.24
N GLN A 228 16.51 -2.64 18.33
CA GLN A 228 15.31 -1.86 18.62
C GLN A 228 14.17 -2.68 19.27
N GLY A 229 14.38 -3.97 19.54
CA GLY A 229 13.44 -4.84 20.25
C GLY A 229 12.54 -5.71 19.36
N MET A 230 12.65 -5.64 18.04
CA MET A 230 11.90 -6.53 17.17
C MET A 230 12.49 -7.95 17.19
N LYS A 231 11.60 -8.95 17.21
CA LYS A 231 11.96 -10.38 17.18
C LYS A 231 11.74 -10.93 15.77
N PHE A 232 12.58 -11.91 15.36
CA PHE A 232 12.55 -12.47 14.01
C PHE A 232 12.56 -14.00 14.05
N ASN A 233 11.62 -14.63 13.36
CA ASN A 233 11.57 -16.04 13.05
C ASN A 233 11.71 -16.20 11.55
N MET A 234 12.95 -16.48 11.14
CA MET A 234 13.30 -16.70 9.73
C MET A 234 13.06 -18.16 9.35
N GLN A 235 12.88 -18.43 8.07
CA GLN A 235 12.62 -19.78 7.54
C GLN A 235 11.39 -20.43 8.21
N ASN A 236 10.38 -19.64 8.51
CA ASN A 236 9.12 -20.06 9.11
C ASN A 236 7.97 -19.87 8.13
N LYS A 237 7.31 -20.94 7.74
CA LYS A 237 6.13 -20.93 6.90
C LYS A 237 4.88 -20.78 7.76
N VAL A 238 4.06 -19.77 7.51
CA VAL A 238 2.74 -19.65 8.13
C VAL A 238 1.82 -20.71 7.51
N GLU A 239 1.21 -21.53 8.37
CA GLU A 239 0.23 -22.53 7.97
C GLU A 239 -1.20 -22.03 8.17
N THR A 240 -1.49 -21.49 9.35
CA THR A 240 -2.82 -20.98 9.68
C THR A 240 -2.76 -19.73 10.52
N ILE A 241 -3.81 -18.92 10.41
CA ILE A 241 -4.10 -17.81 11.33
C ILE A 241 -5.52 -17.97 11.82
N LYS A 242 -5.69 -18.22 13.12
CA LYS A 242 -7.00 -18.42 13.73
C LYS A 242 -7.33 -17.30 14.70
N LYS A 243 -8.43 -16.59 14.44
CA LYS A 243 -8.93 -15.57 15.38
C LYS A 243 -9.50 -16.23 16.64
N ASN A 244 -9.34 -15.55 17.76
CA ASN A 244 -9.92 -15.91 19.04
C ASN A 244 -10.57 -14.67 19.70
N ALA A 245 -11.05 -14.80 20.94
CA ALA A 245 -11.77 -13.73 21.63
C ALA A 245 -10.92 -12.46 21.89
N VAL A 246 -9.59 -12.55 21.89
CA VAL A 246 -8.67 -11.46 22.26
C VAL A 246 -7.73 -11.03 21.14
N GLY A 247 -7.73 -11.74 20.01
CA GLY A 247 -6.84 -11.46 18.88
C GLY A 247 -6.74 -12.64 17.90
N ALA A 248 -5.53 -13.15 17.70
CA ALA A 248 -5.29 -14.29 16.82
C ALA A 248 -4.10 -15.15 17.29
N VAL A 249 -4.07 -16.40 16.79
CA VAL A 249 -2.91 -17.30 16.89
C VAL A 249 -2.39 -17.56 15.49
N VAL A 250 -1.12 -17.25 15.25
CA VAL A 250 -0.40 -17.55 14.01
C VAL A 250 0.37 -18.84 14.23
N SER A 251 0.01 -19.89 13.51
CA SER A 251 0.71 -21.19 13.53
C SER A 251 1.67 -21.27 12.36
N THR A 252 2.90 -21.67 12.66
CA THR A 252 3.98 -21.76 11.66
C THR A 252 4.71 -23.08 11.78
N VAL A 253 5.41 -23.45 10.70
CA VAL A 253 6.37 -24.56 10.67
C VAL A 253 7.72 -24.00 10.22
N ASP A 254 8.77 -24.32 10.99
CA ASP A 254 10.12 -23.94 10.61
C ASP A 254 10.74 -24.93 9.59
N LYS A 255 11.97 -24.66 9.13
CA LYS A 255 12.69 -25.51 8.17
C LYS A 255 12.92 -26.94 8.63
N ASP A 256 12.94 -27.16 9.95
CA ASP A 256 13.22 -28.46 10.58
C ASP A 256 11.92 -29.22 10.90
N GLY A 257 10.74 -28.64 10.54
CA GLY A 257 9.42 -29.22 10.73
C GLY A 257 8.80 -28.95 12.12
N ASN A 258 9.46 -28.14 12.95
CA ASN A 258 8.93 -27.80 14.27
C ASN A 258 7.76 -26.81 14.14
N LYS A 259 6.68 -27.07 14.87
CA LYS A 259 5.51 -26.21 14.90
C LYS A 259 5.65 -25.13 15.98
N ASN A 260 5.40 -23.89 15.62
CA ASN A 260 5.40 -22.75 16.54
C ASN A 260 4.04 -22.04 16.47
N ASN A 261 3.61 -21.50 17.61
CA ASN A 261 2.39 -20.71 17.72
C ASN A 261 2.70 -19.35 18.34
N PHE A 262 2.21 -18.28 17.71
CA PHE A 262 2.39 -16.91 18.17
C PHE A 262 1.03 -16.29 18.44
N GLU A 263 0.72 -16.03 19.73
CA GLU A 263 -0.46 -15.28 20.14
C GLU A 263 -0.24 -13.80 20.02
N CYS A 264 -1.20 -13.08 19.44
CA CYS A 264 -1.11 -11.63 19.24
C CYS A 264 -2.48 -10.95 19.18
N ASP A 265 -2.49 -9.64 19.41
CA ASP A 265 -3.69 -8.81 19.26
C ASP A 265 -3.98 -8.51 17.79
N VAL A 266 -2.92 -8.34 16.99
CA VAL A 266 -2.99 -7.97 15.57
C VAL A 266 -1.98 -8.76 14.75
N VAL A 267 -2.41 -9.25 13.60
CA VAL A 267 -1.56 -9.85 12.58
C VAL A 267 -1.49 -8.93 11.37
N LEU A 268 -0.29 -8.51 10.98
CA LEU A 268 -0.05 -7.77 9.74
C LEU A 268 0.37 -8.74 8.63
N ILE A 269 -0.41 -8.83 7.57
CA ILE A 269 -0.06 -9.58 6.36
C ILE A 269 0.66 -8.64 5.39
N SER A 270 1.94 -8.91 5.12
CA SER A 270 2.79 -8.11 4.24
C SER A 270 3.66 -8.96 3.31
N VAL A 271 3.06 -10.00 2.73
CA VAL A 271 3.72 -11.03 1.90
C VAL A 271 3.81 -10.65 0.41
N GLY A 272 3.50 -9.42 0.06
CA GLY A 272 3.64 -8.91 -1.30
C GLY A 272 2.39 -8.19 -1.81
N ARG A 273 2.42 -7.87 -3.11
CA ARG A 273 1.36 -7.15 -3.80
C ARG A 273 1.09 -7.79 -5.15
N LYS A 274 -0.17 -7.76 -5.62
CA LYS A 274 -0.58 -8.19 -6.96
C LYS A 274 -1.03 -7.00 -7.81
N PRO A 275 -0.96 -7.08 -9.14
CA PRO A 275 -1.52 -6.06 -10.03
C PRO A 275 -3.00 -5.82 -9.75
N ASN A 276 -3.44 -4.59 -9.88
CA ASN A 276 -4.84 -4.21 -9.73
C ASN A 276 -5.50 -4.12 -11.11
N THR A 277 -5.71 -5.28 -11.73
CA THR A 277 -6.29 -5.42 -13.08
C THR A 277 -7.75 -5.89 -13.05
N ASP A 278 -8.24 -6.29 -11.88
CA ASP A 278 -9.59 -6.77 -11.68
C ASP A 278 -10.63 -5.68 -12.05
N GLY A 279 -11.68 -6.07 -12.80
CA GLY A 279 -12.77 -5.17 -13.21
C GLY A 279 -12.45 -4.20 -14.34
N LEU A 280 -11.23 -4.21 -14.90
CA LEU A 280 -10.88 -3.35 -16.06
C LEU A 280 -11.48 -3.84 -17.37
N ASN A 281 -11.97 -5.07 -17.43
CA ASN A 281 -12.50 -5.71 -18.65
C ASN A 281 -11.46 -5.82 -19.79
N LEU A 282 -10.23 -6.20 -19.44
CA LEU A 282 -9.08 -6.26 -20.38
C LEU A 282 -9.27 -7.29 -21.48
N GLU A 283 -9.94 -8.42 -21.19
CA GLU A 283 -10.26 -9.47 -22.17
C GLU A 283 -11.06 -8.93 -23.35
N SER A 284 -12.04 -8.05 -23.08
CA SER A 284 -12.92 -7.50 -24.11
C SER A 284 -12.21 -6.67 -25.17
N VAL A 285 -11.02 -6.16 -24.84
CA VAL A 285 -10.19 -5.35 -25.73
C VAL A 285 -8.93 -6.07 -26.20
N GLY A 286 -8.71 -7.31 -25.73
CA GLY A 286 -7.62 -8.17 -26.16
C GLY A 286 -6.25 -7.80 -25.59
N VAL A 287 -6.20 -7.19 -24.38
CA VAL A 287 -4.93 -6.88 -23.69
C VAL A 287 -4.37 -8.13 -23.03
N ASP A 288 -3.14 -8.47 -23.35
CA ASP A 288 -2.45 -9.66 -22.86
C ASP A 288 -1.94 -9.48 -21.41
N LEU A 289 -2.14 -10.54 -20.60
CA LEU A 289 -1.57 -10.66 -19.26
C LEU A 289 -0.49 -11.73 -19.22
N ASP A 290 0.44 -11.60 -18.29
CA ASP A 290 1.40 -12.66 -17.95
C ASP A 290 0.83 -13.63 -16.89
N GLU A 291 1.61 -14.65 -16.52
CA GLU A 291 1.27 -15.68 -15.55
C GLU A 291 0.96 -15.14 -14.14
N ARG A 292 1.37 -13.89 -13.86
CA ARG A 292 1.13 -13.18 -12.59
C ARG A 292 0.05 -12.10 -12.72
N ASN A 293 -0.78 -12.17 -13.79
CA ASN A 293 -1.81 -11.17 -14.12
C ASN A 293 -1.28 -9.74 -14.31
N ARG A 294 0.00 -9.58 -14.71
CA ARG A 294 0.56 -8.29 -15.08
C ARG A 294 0.31 -8.04 -16.56
N ILE A 295 -0.05 -6.82 -16.91
CA ILE A 295 -0.21 -6.41 -18.31
C ILE A 295 1.16 -6.52 -19.01
N LYS A 296 1.20 -7.27 -20.12
CA LYS A 296 2.42 -7.37 -20.95
C LYS A 296 2.63 -6.07 -21.71
N THR A 297 3.83 -5.52 -21.63
CA THR A 297 4.22 -4.30 -22.33
C THR A 297 5.61 -4.44 -22.94
N ASP A 298 5.89 -3.63 -23.94
CA ASP A 298 7.24 -3.42 -24.44
C ASP A 298 8.04 -2.42 -23.57
N LYS A 299 9.24 -2.04 -24.02
CA LYS A 299 10.14 -1.13 -23.30
C LYS A 299 9.63 0.30 -23.16
N ILE A 300 8.63 0.69 -23.96
CA ILE A 300 7.98 2.01 -23.92
C ILE A 300 6.55 1.93 -23.34
N PHE A 301 6.26 0.86 -22.60
CA PHE A 301 4.98 0.60 -21.93
C PHE A 301 3.78 0.43 -22.89
N LYS A 302 4.01 0.14 -24.18
CA LYS A 302 2.94 -0.17 -25.12
C LYS A 302 2.51 -1.63 -24.95
N THR A 303 1.19 -1.87 -24.84
CA THR A 303 0.63 -3.22 -24.81
C THR A 303 0.59 -3.82 -26.21
N ASN A 304 0.10 -5.05 -26.35
CA ASN A 304 -0.21 -5.66 -27.66
C ASN A 304 -1.37 -4.98 -28.41
N VAL A 305 -2.10 -4.08 -27.76
CA VAL A 305 -3.19 -3.28 -28.37
C VAL A 305 -2.69 -1.87 -28.67
N GLU A 306 -2.81 -1.42 -29.93
CA GLU A 306 -2.13 -0.25 -30.46
C GLU A 306 -2.29 1.05 -29.67
N ASN A 307 -3.46 1.33 -29.11
CA ASN A 307 -3.77 2.58 -28.42
C ASN A 307 -3.88 2.42 -26.89
N ILE A 308 -3.40 1.30 -26.32
CA ILE A 308 -3.44 1.00 -24.88
C ILE A 308 -2.00 0.80 -24.35
N TYR A 309 -1.70 1.50 -23.25
CA TYR A 309 -0.40 1.57 -22.59
C TYR A 309 -0.48 1.19 -21.14
#